data_9488d9fd0b733e644274c0f170e341a7
#
_entry.id   9488d9fd0b733e644274c0f170e341a7
#
_cell.length_a   1.000
_cell.length_b   1.000
_cell.length_c   1.000
_cell.angle_alpha   90.00
_cell.angle_beta   90.00
_cell.angle_gamma   90.00
#
_symmetry.space_group_name_H-M   'P 1'
#
loop_
_entity.id
_entity.type
_entity.pdbx_description
1 polymer ?
#
loop_
_entity_poly.entity_id
_entity_poly.type
_entity_poly.pdbx_seq_one_letter_code
_entity_poly.pdbx_strand_id
1 'polypeptide(L)'
;MKALGSGSGIDSAALAQSLVDAEKAPRAQAINKNITKNQAVVSGYAAVKFALGNVKTAFDALKNVSGFMSIKATTNQSDIFSVATTSSAQPGSHSILVTQLAQEQRVASSQAFTKSDQVISAQPINLYLGGANVPAITVTTATPKGVVDAINTAGKGLSAQLVNTGNGYKITVTGATGSKNAFVLSSDTAGLDFGASAPSRPQISQSAQTFATGDTAMAASPISLTLSGDSANPIVVDPPTPTAFVAAINGANKGVTANYYGGKLTVTSQSGSANAFSLITDNGDALAFKTTQTAQDLHMPKPLQEAKDAALQVDGLPITSASNAVSDVIPGATLTLTGTNASAVNGYVQANGIPASLNLTNDTSLAKGKLTALVTAYNDAKSLLDEVTNPKSTLDTYGGTLVGNSSVRALRDQLRLMVTDPSSTAGGSDGTGPAHSLSALRDIGIEIDSKGNLTTNSVKLDMALTLNFADTVTLLSGNQENQKASDKSPSGLAGDASKALDAMMGATGTLTVETNNANQRITKFQDDLAALDDRMSAILARYQKQFAAMDSMVGQTKATQTGLTSTFAGMMAMYTNK
;
A
#
# COMPACT_ATOMS: atom_id res chain seq x y z
N MET A 1 -38.30 65.88 -7.66
CA MET A 1 -38.44 65.79 -6.19
C MET A 1 -37.78 67.02 -5.60
N LYS A 2 -38.56 67.92 -4.90
CA LYS A 2 -37.96 69.02 -4.18
C LYS A 2 -37.04 68.50 -3.11
N ALA A 3 -35.81 69.01 -2.99
CA ALA A 3 -34.88 68.61 -1.97
C ALA A 3 -35.53 68.76 -0.57
N LEU A 4 -35.54 67.65 0.23
CA LEU A 4 -35.99 67.72 1.62
C LEU A 4 -35.10 68.71 2.36
N GLY A 5 -35.71 69.61 3.13
CA GLY A 5 -35.01 70.68 3.90
C GLY A 5 -34.97 72.03 3.27
N SER A 6 -35.52 72.24 2.07
CA SER A 6 -35.53 73.57 1.41
C SER A 6 -36.48 74.55 2.08
N GLY A 7 -37.44 74.15 2.87
CA GLY A 7 -38.42 74.98 3.57
C GLY A 7 -37.98 75.38 4.98
N SER A 8 -37.52 74.48 5.77
CA SER A 8 -37.13 74.66 7.18
C SER A 8 -35.67 75.00 7.39
N GLY A 9 -34.76 74.55 6.45
CA GLY A 9 -33.30 74.55 6.64
C GLY A 9 -32.77 73.41 7.48
N ILE A 10 -33.62 72.43 7.84
CA ILE A 10 -33.24 71.23 8.60
C ILE A 10 -33.13 70.08 7.62
N ASP A 11 -32.03 69.29 7.68
CA ASP A 11 -31.91 68.06 6.91
C ASP A 11 -32.84 66.97 7.52
N SER A 12 -34.10 67.04 7.03
CA SER A 12 -35.14 66.10 7.51
C SER A 12 -34.92 64.69 7.07
N ALA A 13 -34.09 64.41 6.03
CA ALA A 13 -33.73 63.05 5.64
C ALA A 13 -32.72 62.48 6.63
N ALA A 14 -31.70 63.24 7.00
CA ALA A 14 -30.73 62.85 8.01
C ALA A 14 -31.38 62.60 9.40
N LEU A 15 -32.36 63.50 9.74
CA LEU A 15 -33.12 63.32 11.01
C LEU A 15 -33.96 62.02 11.00
N ALA A 16 -34.68 61.74 9.91
CA ALA A 16 -35.46 60.55 9.75
C ALA A 16 -34.58 59.27 9.88
N GLN A 17 -33.40 59.30 9.23
CA GLN A 17 -32.43 58.20 9.31
C GLN A 17 -31.92 58.03 10.74
N SER A 18 -31.52 59.10 11.43
CA SER A 18 -31.02 59.05 12.81
C SER A 18 -32.03 58.48 13.79
N LEU A 19 -33.32 58.79 13.63
CA LEU A 19 -34.40 58.25 14.47
C LEU A 19 -34.58 56.77 14.25
N VAL A 20 -34.56 56.33 12.97
CA VAL A 20 -34.67 54.91 12.62
C VAL A 20 -33.46 54.13 13.14
N ASP A 21 -32.24 54.65 12.95
CA ASP A 21 -31.01 54.01 13.42
C ASP A 21 -31.01 53.89 14.95
N ALA A 22 -31.47 54.90 15.69
CA ALA A 22 -31.60 54.87 17.14
C ALA A 22 -32.63 53.80 17.63
N GLU A 23 -33.73 53.58 16.88
CA GLU A 23 -34.71 52.53 17.20
C GLU A 23 -34.21 51.14 16.82
N LYS A 24 -33.47 51.01 15.67
CA LYS A 24 -32.93 49.78 15.15
C LYS A 24 -31.79 49.21 16.00
N ALA A 25 -30.84 50.09 16.37
CA ALA A 25 -29.56 49.68 16.97
C ALA A 25 -29.71 48.74 18.19
N PRO A 26 -30.52 49.03 19.23
CA PRO A 26 -30.60 48.13 20.38
C PRO A 26 -31.23 46.77 20.05
N ARG A 27 -32.20 46.74 19.12
CA ARG A 27 -32.86 45.50 18.68
C ARG A 27 -31.92 44.62 17.85
N ALA A 28 -31.24 45.23 16.85
CA ALA A 28 -30.25 44.57 16.02
C ALA A 28 -29.09 44.04 16.87
N GLN A 29 -28.62 44.79 17.87
CA GLN A 29 -27.58 44.38 18.79
C GLN A 29 -28.01 43.15 19.63
N ALA A 30 -29.24 43.12 20.13
CA ALA A 30 -29.77 41.99 20.87
C ALA A 30 -29.87 40.70 20.01
N ILE A 31 -30.32 40.83 18.75
CA ILE A 31 -30.40 39.73 17.81
C ILE A 31 -28.98 39.22 17.47
N ASN A 32 -28.06 40.12 17.11
CA ASN A 32 -26.66 39.77 16.80
C ASN A 32 -25.98 39.10 17.97
N LYS A 33 -26.20 39.53 19.22
CA LYS A 33 -25.69 38.85 20.42
C LYS A 33 -26.19 37.41 20.53
N ASN A 34 -27.46 37.17 20.17
CA ASN A 34 -28.02 35.81 20.16
C ASN A 34 -27.42 34.94 19.04
N ILE A 35 -27.19 35.52 17.85
CA ILE A 35 -26.49 34.84 16.74
C ILE A 35 -25.09 34.45 17.20
N THR A 36 -24.28 35.37 17.70
CA THR A 36 -22.91 35.10 18.20
C THR A 36 -22.91 34.06 19.29
N LYS A 37 -23.87 34.12 20.24
CA LYS A 37 -24.00 33.13 21.29
C LYS A 37 -24.26 31.72 20.73
N ASN A 38 -25.17 31.57 19.76
CA ASN A 38 -25.45 30.25 19.18
C ASN A 38 -24.31 29.76 18.26
N GLN A 39 -23.59 30.66 17.60
CA GLN A 39 -22.35 30.31 16.88
C GLN A 39 -21.28 29.74 17.83
N ALA A 40 -21.11 30.36 18.98
CA ALA A 40 -20.21 29.84 20.02
C ALA A 40 -20.67 28.48 20.56
N VAL A 41 -21.97 28.25 20.70
CA VAL A 41 -22.55 26.93 21.05
C VAL A 41 -22.22 25.88 19.97
N VAL A 42 -22.37 26.23 18.68
CA VAL A 42 -21.99 25.33 17.57
C VAL A 42 -20.51 24.99 17.63
N SER A 43 -19.64 25.98 17.87
CA SER A 43 -18.20 25.77 18.06
C SER A 43 -17.90 24.86 19.24
N GLY A 44 -18.61 25.02 20.35
CA GLY A 44 -18.50 24.13 21.52
C GLY A 44 -18.86 22.67 21.20
N TYR A 45 -19.96 22.45 20.49
CA TYR A 45 -20.33 21.09 20.06
C TYR A 45 -19.35 20.48 19.06
N ALA A 46 -18.80 21.31 18.14
CA ALA A 46 -17.77 20.84 17.20
C ALA A 46 -16.49 20.39 17.94
N ALA A 47 -16.06 21.16 18.95
CA ALA A 47 -14.92 20.78 19.78
C ALA A 47 -15.19 19.49 20.56
N VAL A 48 -16.38 19.33 21.16
CA VAL A 48 -16.78 18.10 21.84
C VAL A 48 -16.78 16.90 20.88
N LYS A 49 -17.35 17.06 19.69
CA LYS A 49 -17.38 16.03 18.66
C LYS A 49 -15.98 15.58 18.23
N PHE A 50 -15.07 16.52 18.08
CA PHE A 50 -13.66 16.25 17.77
C PHE A 50 -12.99 15.44 18.87
N ALA A 51 -13.15 15.84 20.13
CA ALA A 51 -12.54 15.14 21.26
C ALA A 51 -13.10 13.72 21.45
N LEU A 52 -14.42 13.54 21.32
CA LEU A 52 -15.03 12.20 21.34
C LEU A 52 -14.62 11.34 20.15
N GLY A 53 -14.35 11.95 18.99
CA GLY A 53 -13.77 11.28 17.82
C GLY A 53 -12.39 10.71 18.10
N ASN A 54 -11.54 11.45 18.84
CA ASN A 54 -10.23 10.96 19.27
C ASN A 54 -10.35 9.77 20.25
N VAL A 55 -11.28 9.85 21.20
CA VAL A 55 -11.57 8.73 22.11
C VAL A 55 -12.05 7.50 21.33
N LYS A 56 -12.96 7.71 20.37
CA LYS A 56 -13.42 6.62 19.48
C LYS A 56 -12.25 5.99 18.72
N THR A 57 -11.37 6.80 18.16
CA THR A 57 -10.18 6.30 17.46
C THR A 57 -9.30 5.44 18.36
N ALA A 58 -9.13 5.85 19.62
CA ALA A 58 -8.37 5.07 20.60
C ALA A 58 -9.06 3.73 20.94
N PHE A 59 -10.38 3.70 21.09
CA PHE A 59 -11.14 2.46 21.26
C PHE A 59 -11.12 1.59 19.99
N ASP A 60 -11.24 2.19 18.81
CA ASP A 60 -11.17 1.47 17.52
C ASP A 60 -9.84 0.74 17.33
N ALA A 61 -8.76 1.30 17.85
CA ALA A 61 -7.44 0.66 17.85
C ALA A 61 -7.36 -0.58 18.77
N LEU A 62 -8.34 -0.76 19.68
CA LEU A 62 -8.38 -1.79 20.71
C LEU A 62 -9.55 -2.79 20.53
N LYS A 63 -10.45 -2.57 19.59
CA LYS A 63 -11.68 -3.39 19.46
C LYS A 63 -11.50 -4.72 18.72
N ASN A 64 -10.40 -4.89 17.99
CA ASN A 64 -10.11 -6.11 17.23
C ASN A 64 -8.91 -6.84 17.82
N VAL A 65 -8.92 -8.18 17.78
CA VAL A 65 -7.81 -9.02 18.28
C VAL A 65 -6.51 -8.70 17.55
N SER A 66 -6.55 -8.59 16.21
CA SER A 66 -5.40 -8.22 15.39
C SER A 66 -4.77 -6.87 15.76
N GLY A 67 -5.56 -6.00 16.38
CA GLY A 67 -5.08 -4.71 16.88
C GLY A 67 -4.05 -4.84 18.03
N PHE A 68 -4.07 -5.94 18.77
CA PHE A 68 -3.16 -6.22 19.89
C PHE A 68 -2.07 -7.20 19.52
N MET A 69 -2.37 -8.14 18.61
CA MET A 69 -1.49 -9.24 18.25
C MET A 69 -0.38 -8.76 17.34
N SER A 70 0.67 -8.26 17.93
CA SER A 70 1.97 -8.12 17.30
C SER A 70 2.91 -9.08 18.01
N ILE A 71 3.62 -9.89 17.24
CA ILE A 71 4.63 -10.79 17.77
C ILE A 71 5.98 -10.15 17.58
N LYS A 72 6.70 -9.98 18.68
CA LYS A 72 8.08 -9.54 18.68
C LYS A 72 9.00 -10.75 18.59
N ALA A 73 9.83 -10.75 17.55
CA ALA A 73 10.90 -11.72 17.41
C ALA A 73 12.18 -11.19 18.05
N THR A 74 12.85 -12.02 18.86
CA THR A 74 14.17 -11.72 19.40
C THR A 74 15.09 -12.91 19.16
N THR A 75 16.33 -12.64 18.77
CA THR A 75 17.36 -13.65 18.57
C THR A 75 18.64 -13.26 19.31
N ASN A 76 19.41 -14.25 19.74
CA ASN A 76 20.71 -14.05 20.33
C ASN A 76 21.84 -13.92 19.28
N GLN A 77 21.53 -14.09 17.97
CA GLN A 77 22.49 -14.01 16.86
C GLN A 77 21.87 -13.24 15.69
N SER A 78 21.72 -11.93 15.83
CA SER A 78 21.10 -11.05 14.81
C SER A 78 21.95 -10.86 13.54
N ASP A 79 23.22 -11.22 13.58
CA ASP A 79 24.14 -11.24 12.45
C ASP A 79 23.95 -12.45 11.53
N ILE A 80 23.31 -13.52 12.02
CA ILE A 80 23.05 -14.74 11.27
C ILE A 80 21.71 -14.66 10.52
N PHE A 81 20.67 -14.15 11.17
CA PHE A 81 19.36 -13.93 10.56
C PHE A 81 18.56 -12.84 11.25
N SER A 82 17.65 -12.25 10.52
CA SER A 82 16.56 -11.41 11.05
C SER A 82 15.22 -12.07 10.82
N VAL A 83 14.20 -11.67 11.59
CA VAL A 83 12.86 -12.26 11.52
C VAL A 83 11.83 -11.16 11.39
N ALA A 84 10.98 -11.26 10.39
CA ALA A 84 9.76 -10.48 10.26
C ALA A 84 8.57 -11.36 10.66
N THR A 85 7.70 -10.85 11.53
CA THR A 85 6.51 -11.56 12.01
C THR A 85 5.23 -10.90 11.51
N THR A 86 4.20 -11.70 11.32
CA THR A 86 2.84 -11.26 11.05
C THR A 86 1.96 -11.47 12.29
N SER A 87 0.73 -10.96 12.27
CA SER A 87 -0.25 -11.18 13.34
C SER A 87 -0.69 -12.65 13.50
N SER A 88 -0.37 -13.51 12.53
CA SER A 88 -0.64 -14.95 12.59
C SER A 88 0.46 -15.76 13.27
N ALA A 89 1.61 -15.14 13.57
CA ALA A 89 2.68 -15.81 14.30
C ALA A 89 2.23 -16.18 15.71
N GLN A 90 2.71 -17.35 16.19
CA GLN A 90 2.41 -17.83 17.54
C GLN A 90 3.62 -17.63 18.44
N PRO A 91 3.43 -17.27 19.71
CA PRO A 91 4.51 -17.24 20.70
C PRO A 91 5.17 -18.62 20.82
N GLY A 92 6.49 -18.64 20.86
CA GLY A 92 7.26 -19.89 20.96
C GLY A 92 8.76 -19.60 20.95
N SER A 93 9.54 -20.64 21.27
CA SER A 93 10.99 -20.59 21.19
C SER A 93 11.46 -21.64 20.19
N HIS A 94 12.32 -21.22 19.25
CA HIS A 94 12.84 -22.05 18.18
C HIS A 94 14.36 -22.01 18.19
N SER A 95 14.95 -23.15 17.80
CA SER A 95 16.39 -23.32 17.65
C SER A 95 16.74 -23.28 16.16
N ILE A 96 17.57 -22.33 15.74
CA ILE A 96 17.91 -22.09 14.33
C ILE A 96 19.40 -22.32 14.10
N LEU A 97 19.72 -23.29 13.24
CA LEU A 97 21.09 -23.54 12.78
C LEU A 97 21.16 -23.32 11.26
N VAL A 98 21.87 -22.29 10.81
CA VAL A 98 22.07 -22.00 9.39
C VAL A 98 23.39 -22.61 8.95
N THR A 99 23.35 -23.60 8.06
CA THR A 99 24.52 -24.30 7.55
C THR A 99 25.03 -23.76 6.24
N GLN A 100 24.13 -23.20 5.40
CA GLN A 100 24.46 -22.66 4.08
C GLN A 100 23.47 -21.56 3.69
N LEU A 101 23.96 -20.50 3.07
CA LEU A 101 23.13 -19.49 2.42
C LEU A 101 22.77 -19.89 0.99
N ALA A 102 21.60 -19.49 0.52
CA ALA A 102 21.27 -19.57 -0.89
C ALA A 102 22.19 -18.66 -1.69
N GLN A 103 22.71 -19.18 -2.79
CA GLN A 103 23.59 -18.48 -3.71
C GLN A 103 23.03 -18.48 -5.12
N GLU A 104 23.26 -17.41 -5.83
CA GLU A 104 22.97 -17.27 -7.25
C GLU A 104 24.07 -17.91 -8.08
N GLN A 105 23.75 -18.42 -9.26
CA GLN A 105 24.78 -18.75 -10.24
C GLN A 105 25.27 -17.48 -10.91
N ARG A 106 26.60 -17.39 -11.06
CA ARG A 106 27.25 -16.30 -11.81
C ARG A 106 28.21 -16.87 -12.82
N VAL A 107 28.05 -16.48 -14.07
CA VAL A 107 28.96 -16.80 -15.18
C VAL A 107 29.53 -15.51 -15.77
N ALA A 108 30.69 -15.59 -16.38
CA ALA A 108 31.25 -14.45 -17.11
C ALA A 108 31.68 -14.88 -18.51
N SER A 109 31.71 -13.92 -19.44
CA SER A 109 32.28 -14.15 -20.76
C SER A 109 33.73 -14.61 -20.62
N SER A 110 34.13 -15.64 -21.38
CA SER A 110 35.50 -16.15 -21.40
C SER A 110 36.47 -15.08 -21.91
N GLN A 111 36.03 -14.29 -22.86
CA GLN A 111 36.80 -13.20 -23.46
C GLN A 111 36.54 -11.87 -22.76
N ALA A 112 37.56 -11.02 -22.79
CA ALA A 112 37.46 -9.62 -22.44
C ALA A 112 37.39 -8.77 -23.69
N PHE A 113 36.52 -7.77 -23.70
CA PHE A 113 36.32 -6.83 -24.81
C PHE A 113 37.01 -5.51 -24.49
N THR A 114 37.74 -4.95 -25.48
CA THR A 114 38.48 -3.69 -25.24
C THR A 114 37.56 -2.49 -25.03
N LYS A 115 36.33 -2.53 -25.60
CA LYS A 115 35.32 -1.48 -25.45
C LYS A 115 33.94 -2.10 -25.26
N SER A 116 33.06 -1.38 -24.58
CA SER A 116 31.67 -1.79 -24.35
C SER A 116 30.81 -1.85 -25.63
N ASP A 117 31.18 -1.10 -26.64
CA ASP A 117 30.53 -0.97 -27.94
C ASP A 117 31.31 -1.69 -29.08
N GLN A 118 32.33 -2.47 -28.71
CA GLN A 118 33.07 -3.27 -29.69
C GLN A 118 32.15 -4.23 -30.43
N VAL A 119 32.20 -4.23 -31.76
CA VAL A 119 31.44 -5.18 -32.56
C VAL A 119 31.96 -6.60 -32.33
N ILE A 120 31.10 -7.50 -31.87
CA ILE A 120 31.39 -8.93 -31.67
C ILE A 120 31.11 -9.72 -32.96
N SER A 121 30.03 -9.38 -33.65
CA SER A 121 29.57 -10.06 -34.85
C SER A 121 28.94 -9.07 -35.83
N ALA A 122 29.08 -9.35 -37.15
CA ALA A 122 28.35 -8.61 -38.20
C ALA A 122 26.87 -9.03 -38.31
N GLN A 123 26.48 -10.12 -37.64
CA GLN A 123 25.11 -10.67 -37.64
C GLN A 123 24.55 -10.59 -36.21
N PRO A 124 23.22 -10.60 -36.06
CA PRO A 124 22.61 -10.76 -34.76
C PRO A 124 23.13 -12.00 -34.02
N ILE A 125 23.30 -11.89 -32.69
CA ILE A 125 23.78 -12.97 -31.85
C ILE A 125 22.58 -13.67 -31.23
N ASN A 126 22.55 -14.99 -31.30
CA ASN A 126 21.54 -15.78 -30.61
C ASN A 126 22.13 -16.42 -29.35
N LEU A 127 21.44 -16.20 -28.23
CA LEU A 127 21.77 -16.81 -26.95
C LEU A 127 20.78 -17.93 -26.65
N TYR A 128 21.31 -19.07 -26.25
CA TYR A 128 20.56 -20.28 -25.93
C TYR A 128 20.62 -20.53 -24.40
N LEU A 129 19.49 -20.88 -23.83
CA LEU A 129 19.36 -21.14 -22.41
C LEU A 129 18.99 -22.63 -22.18
N GLY A 130 19.68 -23.30 -21.26
CA GLY A 130 19.36 -24.67 -20.87
C GLY A 130 19.59 -25.70 -21.97
N GLY A 131 20.45 -25.43 -22.99
CA GLY A 131 20.71 -26.36 -24.07
C GLY A 131 19.61 -26.44 -25.14
N ALA A 132 18.67 -25.50 -25.14
CA ALA A 132 17.59 -25.45 -26.13
C ALA A 132 18.13 -25.24 -27.56
N ASN A 133 17.47 -25.85 -28.52
CA ASN A 133 17.80 -25.66 -29.95
C ASN A 133 17.19 -24.38 -30.56
N VAL A 134 16.37 -23.68 -29.80
CA VAL A 134 15.75 -22.41 -30.23
C VAL A 134 16.37 -21.29 -29.42
N PRO A 135 16.74 -20.16 -30.01
CA PRO A 135 17.29 -19.02 -29.31
C PRO A 135 16.31 -18.54 -28.23
N ALA A 136 16.80 -18.40 -27.01
CA ALA A 136 16.02 -17.81 -25.91
C ALA A 136 16.05 -16.29 -25.95
N ILE A 137 17.16 -15.70 -26.48
CA ILE A 137 17.40 -14.26 -26.59
C ILE A 137 18.12 -13.97 -27.90
N THR A 138 17.61 -13.03 -28.68
CA THR A 138 18.27 -12.53 -29.88
C THR A 138 18.82 -11.12 -29.62
N VAL A 139 20.12 -10.96 -29.83
CA VAL A 139 20.83 -9.70 -29.63
C VAL A 139 20.97 -9.02 -31.01
N THR A 140 20.21 -8.00 -31.27
CA THR A 140 20.22 -7.27 -32.56
C THR A 140 21.41 -6.34 -32.69
N THR A 141 21.89 -5.76 -31.58
CA THR A 141 23.11 -4.96 -31.54
C THR A 141 24.24 -5.82 -31.00
N ALA A 142 25.03 -6.40 -31.92
CA ALA A 142 26.06 -7.40 -31.60
C ALA A 142 27.33 -6.76 -30.97
N THR A 143 27.14 -6.13 -29.81
CA THR A 143 28.19 -5.53 -28.96
C THR A 143 28.07 -6.02 -27.54
N PRO A 144 29.11 -5.92 -26.67
CA PRO A 144 29.03 -6.30 -25.27
C PRO A 144 27.87 -5.60 -24.52
N LYS A 145 27.68 -4.29 -24.80
CA LYS A 145 26.54 -3.55 -24.24
C LYS A 145 25.21 -4.07 -24.77
N GLY A 146 25.10 -4.36 -26.06
CA GLY A 146 23.88 -4.89 -26.68
C GLY A 146 23.50 -6.27 -26.13
N VAL A 147 24.50 -7.13 -25.83
CA VAL A 147 24.28 -8.42 -25.15
C VAL A 147 23.69 -8.21 -23.74
N VAL A 148 24.25 -7.30 -22.97
CA VAL A 148 23.76 -6.95 -21.63
C VAL A 148 22.32 -6.44 -21.69
N ASP A 149 22.06 -5.48 -22.60
CA ASP A 149 20.72 -4.90 -22.77
C ASP A 149 19.69 -5.97 -23.18
N ALA A 150 20.06 -6.86 -24.11
CA ALA A 150 19.18 -7.93 -24.57
C ALA A 150 18.84 -8.94 -23.45
N ILE A 151 19.83 -9.37 -22.65
CA ILE A 151 19.61 -10.29 -21.53
C ILE A 151 18.69 -9.64 -20.50
N ASN A 152 18.94 -8.39 -20.14
CA ASN A 152 18.14 -7.67 -19.12
C ASN A 152 16.70 -7.41 -19.59
N THR A 153 16.49 -7.23 -20.89
CA THR A 153 15.16 -6.98 -21.45
C THR A 153 14.35 -8.28 -21.69
N ALA A 154 15.04 -9.41 -21.82
CA ALA A 154 14.40 -10.68 -22.21
C ALA A 154 13.47 -11.29 -21.15
N GLY A 155 13.51 -10.84 -19.88
CA GLY A 155 12.62 -11.33 -18.82
C GLY A 155 12.77 -12.82 -18.48
N LYS A 156 13.97 -13.41 -18.68
CA LYS A 156 14.26 -14.83 -18.49
C LYS A 156 14.79 -15.17 -17.09
N GLY A 157 14.64 -14.27 -16.11
CA GLY A 157 15.16 -14.46 -14.74
C GLY A 157 16.68 -14.32 -14.64
N LEU A 158 17.32 -13.79 -15.69
CA LEU A 158 18.74 -13.49 -15.74
C LEU A 158 18.95 -11.97 -15.69
N SER A 159 20.04 -11.56 -15.05
CA SER A 159 20.55 -10.19 -15.11
C SER A 159 21.99 -10.19 -15.64
N ALA A 160 22.33 -9.21 -16.45
CA ALA A 160 23.66 -9.07 -17.01
C ALA A 160 24.24 -7.69 -16.74
N GLN A 161 25.57 -7.62 -16.63
CA GLN A 161 26.30 -6.37 -16.49
C GLN A 161 27.68 -6.46 -17.13
N LEU A 162 28.24 -5.29 -17.50
CA LEU A 162 29.63 -5.18 -17.92
C LEU A 162 30.51 -4.88 -16.72
N VAL A 163 31.54 -5.69 -16.54
CA VAL A 163 32.56 -5.51 -15.50
C VAL A 163 33.89 -5.16 -16.17
N ASN A 164 34.44 -4.00 -15.83
CA ASN A 164 35.79 -3.64 -16.26
C ASN A 164 36.81 -4.34 -15.35
N THR A 165 37.61 -5.22 -15.93
CA THR A 165 38.62 -6.03 -15.21
C THR A 165 40.01 -5.39 -15.19
N GLY A 166 40.18 -4.17 -15.72
CA GLY A 166 41.49 -3.54 -15.95
C GLY A 166 42.15 -3.98 -17.27
N ASN A 167 41.80 -5.20 -17.76
CA ASN A 167 42.28 -5.74 -19.04
C ASN A 167 41.16 -5.77 -20.10
N GLY A 168 40.08 -5.02 -19.88
CA GLY A 168 38.92 -4.97 -20.74
C GLY A 168 37.63 -5.30 -20.02
N TYR A 169 36.52 -5.25 -20.77
CA TYR A 169 35.18 -5.50 -20.27
C TYR A 169 34.83 -6.99 -20.39
N LYS A 170 34.31 -7.58 -19.31
CA LYS A 170 33.66 -8.88 -19.33
C LYS A 170 32.16 -8.73 -19.10
N ILE A 171 31.37 -9.55 -19.79
CA ILE A 171 29.94 -9.65 -19.54
C ILE A 171 29.76 -10.68 -18.43
N THR A 172 29.19 -10.27 -17.31
CA THR A 172 28.78 -11.18 -16.24
C THR A 172 27.27 -11.37 -16.28
N VAL A 173 26.82 -12.61 -16.14
CA VAL A 173 25.40 -12.97 -16.11
C VAL A 173 25.12 -13.70 -14.81
N THR A 174 24.07 -13.26 -14.13
CA THR A 174 23.66 -13.74 -12.81
C THR A 174 22.23 -14.24 -12.90
N GLY A 175 21.94 -15.42 -12.34
CA GLY A 175 20.60 -15.96 -12.18
C GLY A 175 19.99 -15.62 -10.82
N ALA A 176 18.80 -16.14 -10.54
CA ALA A 176 18.23 -16.12 -9.21
C ALA A 176 18.98 -17.10 -8.27
N THR A 177 18.84 -16.89 -6.96
CA THR A 177 19.38 -17.81 -5.95
C THR A 177 18.69 -19.19 -6.03
N GLY A 178 19.40 -20.23 -5.58
CA GLY A 178 18.84 -21.57 -5.45
C GLY A 178 19.23 -22.51 -6.59
N SER A 179 19.46 -23.77 -6.24
CA SER A 179 19.97 -24.82 -7.14
C SER A 179 19.07 -25.03 -8.37
N LYS A 180 17.77 -24.88 -8.25
CA LYS A 180 16.78 -24.99 -9.34
C LYS A 180 16.92 -23.87 -10.39
N ASN A 181 17.55 -22.76 -10.04
CA ASN A 181 17.77 -21.60 -10.91
C ASN A 181 19.14 -21.65 -11.56
N ALA A 182 19.87 -22.76 -11.44
CA ALA A 182 21.10 -22.99 -12.20
C ALA A 182 20.79 -22.95 -13.70
N PHE A 183 21.62 -22.25 -14.46
CA PHE A 183 21.41 -22.08 -15.90
C PHE A 183 22.68 -22.39 -16.71
N VAL A 184 22.46 -22.75 -17.94
CA VAL A 184 23.50 -22.86 -18.97
C VAL A 184 23.20 -21.81 -20.03
N LEU A 185 24.12 -20.89 -20.27
CA LEU A 185 24.01 -19.87 -21.31
C LEU A 185 25.08 -20.10 -22.35
N SER A 186 24.68 -20.24 -23.61
CA SER A 186 25.58 -20.41 -24.77
C SER A 186 25.22 -19.46 -25.89
N SER A 187 26.17 -19.20 -26.77
CA SER A 187 26.02 -18.34 -27.92
C SER A 187 26.34 -19.11 -29.22
N ASP A 188 25.73 -18.71 -30.34
CA ASP A 188 26.07 -19.19 -31.66
C ASP A 188 27.24 -18.44 -32.30
N THR A 189 27.76 -17.43 -31.61
CA THR A 189 28.76 -16.50 -32.19
C THR A 189 30.14 -16.82 -31.63
N ALA A 190 31.09 -17.08 -32.52
CA ALA A 190 32.51 -17.16 -32.18
C ALA A 190 32.96 -15.81 -31.58
N GLY A 191 33.60 -15.85 -30.43
CA GLY A 191 34.03 -14.63 -29.73
C GLY A 191 33.07 -14.14 -28.63
N LEU A 192 31.92 -14.81 -28.43
CA LEU A 192 31.10 -14.63 -27.25
C LEU A 192 30.83 -16.02 -26.63
N ASP A 193 31.58 -16.33 -25.58
CA ASP A 193 31.45 -17.59 -24.84
C ASP A 193 31.32 -17.26 -23.37
N PHE A 194 30.30 -17.79 -22.71
CA PHE A 194 30.09 -17.69 -21.28
C PHE A 194 30.70 -18.85 -20.51
N GLY A 195 31.73 -19.42 -21.16
CA GLY A 195 32.43 -20.54 -20.63
C GLY A 195 31.68 -21.86 -20.79
N ALA A 196 30.50 -21.90 -21.44
CA ALA A 196 29.89 -23.07 -22.01
C ALA A 196 30.10 -23.00 -23.53
N SER A 197 30.82 -23.93 -24.11
CA SER A 197 30.64 -24.23 -25.51
C SER A 197 29.16 -24.52 -25.74
N ALA A 198 28.66 -24.25 -26.94
CA ALA A 198 27.27 -24.52 -27.28
C ALA A 198 26.81 -25.89 -26.73
N PRO A 199 25.56 -26.01 -26.24
CA PRO A 199 25.06 -27.29 -25.74
C PRO A 199 25.34 -28.37 -26.77
N SER A 200 25.61 -29.59 -26.26
CA SER A 200 25.79 -30.75 -27.15
C SER A 200 24.65 -30.77 -28.15
N ARG A 201 24.98 -30.54 -29.38
CA ARG A 201 24.00 -30.46 -30.48
C ARG A 201 24.13 -31.68 -31.37
N PRO A 202 23.01 -32.18 -31.87
CA PRO A 202 23.04 -33.18 -32.90
C PRO A 202 23.58 -32.56 -34.22
N GLN A 203 24.21 -33.34 -35.03
CA GLN A 203 24.40 -32.98 -36.46
C GLN A 203 23.06 -33.12 -37.15
N ILE A 204 22.72 -32.11 -37.95
CA ILE A 204 21.56 -32.14 -38.83
C ILE A 204 22.07 -31.98 -40.26
N SER A 205 21.77 -32.97 -41.08
CA SER A 205 22.06 -32.94 -42.50
C SER A 205 20.77 -33.04 -43.28
N GLN A 206 20.61 -32.18 -44.31
CA GLN A 206 19.38 -32.08 -45.09
C GLN A 206 19.67 -32.30 -46.55
N SER A 207 18.75 -32.98 -47.26
CA SER A 207 18.88 -33.21 -48.72
C SER A 207 18.91 -31.88 -49.49
N ALA A 208 19.80 -31.78 -50.45
CA ALA A 208 19.84 -30.65 -51.37
C ALA A 208 18.57 -30.61 -52.23
N GLN A 209 18.09 -31.77 -52.65
CA GLN A 209 16.88 -31.93 -53.47
C GLN A 209 15.61 -31.82 -52.62
N THR A 210 14.52 -31.36 -53.23
CA THR A 210 13.17 -31.31 -52.66
C THR A 210 12.29 -32.32 -53.40
N PHE A 211 11.51 -33.07 -52.64
CA PHE A 211 10.62 -34.11 -53.17
C PHE A 211 9.17 -33.70 -53.01
N ALA A 212 8.34 -33.92 -54.03
CA ALA A 212 6.95 -33.46 -54.05
C ALA A 212 6.08 -34.21 -52.99
N THR A 213 6.34 -35.53 -52.85
CA THR A 213 5.64 -36.39 -51.90
C THR A 213 6.61 -37.40 -51.27
N GLY A 214 6.19 -38.08 -50.17
CA GLY A 214 6.97 -39.15 -49.56
C GLY A 214 7.19 -40.38 -50.45
N ASP A 215 6.40 -40.53 -51.50
CA ASP A 215 6.45 -41.65 -52.47
C ASP A 215 7.09 -41.26 -53.78
N THR A 216 7.62 -40.04 -53.88
CA THR A 216 8.37 -39.61 -55.06
C THR A 216 9.63 -40.48 -55.24
N ALA A 217 9.80 -41.12 -56.40
CA ALA A 217 11.03 -41.89 -56.67
C ALA A 217 12.25 -40.96 -56.65
N MET A 218 13.24 -41.28 -55.82
CA MET A 218 14.50 -40.56 -55.67
C MET A 218 15.56 -41.09 -56.64
N ALA A 219 15.43 -42.34 -57.08
CA ALA A 219 16.32 -43.02 -58.05
C ALA A 219 15.53 -44.09 -58.77
N ALA A 220 16.16 -44.59 -59.92
CA ALA A 220 15.59 -45.67 -60.70
C ALA A 220 15.90 -47.09 -60.14
N SER A 221 16.81 -47.17 -59.18
CA SER A 221 17.27 -48.40 -58.53
C SER A 221 17.34 -48.19 -57.02
N PRO A 222 17.35 -49.25 -56.18
CA PRO A 222 17.59 -49.14 -54.74
C PRO A 222 18.83 -48.30 -54.44
N ILE A 223 18.81 -47.53 -53.38
CA ILE A 223 19.91 -46.67 -52.93
C ILE A 223 20.63 -47.33 -51.75
N SER A 224 21.96 -47.43 -51.86
CA SER A 224 22.81 -47.86 -50.73
C SER A 224 23.42 -46.66 -50.04
N LEU A 225 23.19 -46.54 -48.71
CA LEU A 225 23.69 -45.48 -47.87
C LEU A 225 24.81 -45.97 -46.98
N THR A 226 25.97 -45.32 -47.08
CA THR A 226 27.09 -45.55 -46.15
C THR A 226 27.08 -44.46 -45.09
N LEU A 227 26.90 -44.86 -43.82
CA LEU A 227 26.88 -43.96 -42.67
C LEU A 227 28.22 -44.03 -41.95
N SER A 228 28.88 -42.87 -41.77
CA SER A 228 30.14 -42.73 -40.99
C SER A 228 31.26 -43.68 -41.45
N GLY A 229 31.30 -44.01 -42.75
CA GLY A 229 32.33 -44.85 -43.36
C GLY A 229 32.11 -46.37 -43.14
N ASP A 230 31.00 -46.82 -42.59
CA ASP A 230 30.65 -48.25 -42.46
C ASP A 230 30.13 -48.78 -43.81
N SER A 231 31.07 -49.02 -44.71
CA SER A 231 30.78 -49.59 -46.03
C SER A 231 30.49 -51.08 -46.00
N ALA A 232 30.81 -51.77 -44.88
CA ALA A 232 30.54 -53.21 -44.72
C ALA A 232 29.05 -53.49 -44.46
N ASN A 233 28.33 -52.54 -43.89
CA ASN A 233 26.91 -52.68 -43.56
C ASN A 233 26.11 -51.46 -44.10
N PRO A 234 25.98 -51.32 -45.43
CA PRO A 234 25.22 -50.23 -46.00
C PRO A 234 23.73 -50.34 -45.66
N ILE A 235 23.06 -49.19 -45.56
CA ILE A 235 21.61 -49.13 -45.35
C ILE A 235 20.99 -49.10 -46.77
N VAL A 236 20.19 -50.11 -47.11
CA VAL A 236 19.53 -50.19 -48.42
C VAL A 236 18.15 -49.58 -48.32
N VAL A 237 17.86 -48.66 -49.25
CA VAL A 237 16.55 -48.00 -49.39
C VAL A 237 15.86 -48.57 -50.63
N ASP A 238 14.87 -49.45 -50.43
CA ASP A 238 14.09 -50.07 -51.49
C ASP A 238 12.61 -50.16 -51.09
N PRO A 239 11.67 -49.58 -51.79
CA PRO A 239 11.87 -48.73 -53.01
C PRO A 239 12.58 -47.39 -52.66
N PRO A 240 13.28 -46.77 -53.62
CA PRO A 240 14.03 -45.53 -53.42
C PRO A 240 13.10 -44.32 -53.30
N THR A 241 12.36 -44.23 -52.22
CA THR A 241 11.43 -43.12 -51.93
C THR A 241 11.76 -42.44 -50.58
N PRO A 242 11.38 -41.18 -50.36
CA PRO A 242 11.58 -40.49 -49.09
C PRO A 242 11.01 -41.25 -47.87
N THR A 243 9.83 -41.85 -48.02
CA THR A 243 9.21 -42.65 -46.94
C THR A 243 10.05 -43.90 -46.63
N ALA A 244 10.51 -44.62 -47.65
CA ALA A 244 11.37 -45.79 -47.44
C ALA A 244 12.76 -45.41 -46.91
N PHE A 245 13.31 -44.24 -47.29
CA PHE A 245 14.54 -43.71 -46.73
C PHE A 245 14.43 -43.49 -45.21
N VAL A 246 13.36 -42.83 -44.79
CA VAL A 246 13.08 -42.60 -43.35
C VAL A 246 12.97 -43.91 -42.60
N ALA A 247 12.24 -44.89 -43.15
CA ALA A 247 12.07 -46.22 -42.55
C ALA A 247 13.41 -46.96 -42.46
N ALA A 248 14.23 -46.96 -43.52
CA ALA A 248 15.53 -47.65 -43.57
C ALA A 248 16.55 -47.07 -42.56
N ILE A 249 16.69 -45.73 -42.51
CA ILE A 249 17.58 -45.05 -41.56
C ILE A 249 17.14 -45.31 -40.12
N ASN A 250 15.86 -45.16 -39.81
CA ASN A 250 15.34 -45.35 -38.44
C ASN A 250 15.37 -46.81 -38.02
N GLY A 251 15.16 -47.75 -38.94
CA GLY A 251 15.26 -49.19 -38.71
C GLY A 251 16.69 -49.70 -38.54
N ALA A 252 17.69 -49.02 -39.09
CA ALA A 252 19.10 -49.42 -38.97
C ALA A 252 19.71 -49.24 -37.58
N ASN A 253 19.09 -48.43 -36.71
CA ASN A 253 19.52 -48.17 -35.32
C ASN A 253 21.00 -47.78 -35.16
N LYS A 254 21.55 -47.01 -36.12
CA LYS A 254 22.96 -46.58 -36.19
C LYS A 254 23.21 -45.22 -35.53
N GLY A 255 22.43 -44.86 -34.49
CA GLY A 255 22.62 -43.60 -33.73
C GLY A 255 22.16 -42.32 -34.47
N VAL A 256 21.46 -42.46 -35.58
CA VAL A 256 20.85 -41.37 -36.34
C VAL A 256 19.37 -41.64 -36.54
N THR A 257 18.60 -40.57 -36.73
CA THR A 257 17.16 -40.62 -37.06
C THR A 257 16.91 -39.81 -38.34
N ALA A 258 16.00 -40.27 -39.17
CA ALA A 258 15.57 -39.55 -40.35
C ALA A 258 14.13 -39.10 -40.25
N ASN A 259 13.82 -37.99 -40.92
CA ASN A 259 12.47 -37.45 -41.07
C ASN A 259 12.30 -36.84 -42.47
N TYR A 260 11.07 -36.90 -43.00
CA TYR A 260 10.67 -36.22 -44.21
C TYR A 260 9.60 -35.18 -43.89
N TYR A 261 9.94 -33.91 -44.11
CA TYR A 261 9.04 -32.80 -43.85
C TYR A 261 9.32 -31.63 -44.79
N GLY A 262 8.26 -30.95 -45.25
CA GLY A 262 8.39 -29.80 -46.15
C GLY A 262 9.12 -30.10 -47.47
N GLY A 263 9.01 -31.35 -47.97
CA GLY A 263 9.66 -31.79 -49.20
C GLY A 263 11.14 -32.14 -49.05
N LYS A 264 11.70 -32.10 -47.83
CA LYS A 264 13.11 -32.37 -47.52
C LYS A 264 13.28 -33.60 -46.66
N LEU A 265 14.32 -34.37 -46.95
CA LEU A 265 14.83 -35.41 -46.07
C LEU A 265 15.83 -34.77 -45.10
N THR A 266 15.66 -35.06 -43.80
CA THR A 266 16.54 -34.58 -42.73
C THR A 266 17.05 -35.79 -41.96
N VAL A 267 18.36 -35.87 -41.74
CA VAL A 267 19.00 -36.87 -40.89
C VAL A 267 19.63 -36.17 -39.71
N THR A 268 19.34 -36.66 -38.50
CA THR A 268 19.75 -36.06 -37.21
C THR A 268 20.50 -37.11 -36.39
N SER A 269 21.70 -36.80 -35.89
CA SER A 269 22.43 -37.63 -34.95
C SER A 269 21.96 -37.43 -33.50
N GLN A 270 22.47 -38.22 -32.57
CA GLN A 270 22.49 -37.86 -31.17
C GLN A 270 23.35 -36.60 -30.93
N SER A 271 23.12 -35.92 -29.82
CA SER A 271 23.91 -34.74 -29.46
C SER A 271 25.34 -35.11 -29.08
N GLY A 272 26.30 -34.20 -29.37
CA GLY A 272 27.71 -34.35 -29.05
C GLY A 272 28.60 -34.59 -30.27
N SER A 273 29.85 -34.08 -30.23
CA SER A 273 30.81 -34.18 -31.33
C SER A 273 31.14 -35.61 -31.70
N ALA A 274 31.16 -36.52 -30.72
CA ALA A 274 31.38 -37.95 -30.98
C ALA A 274 30.28 -38.60 -31.84
N ASN A 275 29.13 -37.97 -31.99
CA ASN A 275 28.00 -38.45 -32.79
C ASN A 275 27.93 -37.74 -34.20
N ALA A 276 28.98 -37.05 -34.56
CA ALA A 276 29.09 -36.52 -35.93
C ALA A 276 29.10 -37.66 -36.93
N PHE A 277 28.38 -37.51 -38.02
CA PHE A 277 28.26 -38.54 -39.07
C PHE A 277 28.53 -37.97 -40.47
N SER A 278 28.96 -38.83 -41.36
CA SER A 278 28.93 -38.63 -42.80
C SER A 278 27.91 -39.57 -43.42
N LEU A 279 27.17 -39.08 -44.41
CA LEU A 279 26.22 -39.89 -45.15
C LEU A 279 26.62 -39.80 -46.65
N ILE A 280 26.98 -40.95 -47.17
CA ILE A 280 27.37 -41.10 -48.58
C ILE A 280 26.35 -41.99 -49.27
N THR A 281 25.91 -41.62 -50.47
CA THR A 281 24.97 -42.37 -51.27
C THR A 281 25.70 -42.89 -52.51
N ASP A 282 25.39 -44.09 -52.94
CA ASP A 282 25.93 -44.70 -54.19
C ASP A 282 25.34 -44.06 -55.48
N ASN A 283 24.31 -43.26 -55.29
CA ASN A 283 23.60 -42.60 -56.43
C ASN A 283 24.10 -41.17 -56.68
N GLY A 284 25.34 -40.84 -56.33
CA GLY A 284 25.96 -39.56 -56.59
C GLY A 284 25.24 -38.34 -56.03
N ASP A 285 25.31 -37.20 -56.78
CA ASP A 285 24.81 -35.91 -56.26
C ASP A 285 23.28 -35.77 -56.16
N ALA A 286 22.50 -36.79 -56.56
CA ALA A 286 21.03 -36.70 -56.58
C ALA A 286 20.43 -36.59 -55.15
N LEU A 287 21.13 -37.06 -54.13
CA LEU A 287 20.74 -37.00 -52.72
C LEU A 287 21.77 -36.26 -51.88
N ALA A 288 22.51 -35.33 -52.44
CA ALA A 288 23.54 -34.59 -51.73
C ALA A 288 22.98 -34.02 -50.38
N PHE A 289 23.45 -34.57 -49.27
CA PHE A 289 23.09 -34.05 -47.95
C PHE A 289 24.04 -32.94 -47.54
N LYS A 290 23.50 -31.80 -47.23
CA LYS A 290 24.26 -30.68 -46.68
C LYS A 290 24.08 -30.60 -45.20
N THR A 291 25.17 -30.60 -44.44
CA THR A 291 25.12 -30.37 -42.99
C THR A 291 24.68 -28.95 -42.74
N THR A 292 23.52 -28.82 -42.13
CA THR A 292 22.93 -27.54 -41.72
C THR A 292 23.26 -27.19 -40.27
N GLN A 293 23.61 -28.23 -39.47
CA GLN A 293 24.08 -28.08 -38.10
C GLN A 293 25.15 -29.14 -37.82
N THR A 294 26.29 -28.74 -37.27
CA THR A 294 27.36 -29.65 -36.85
C THR A 294 27.11 -30.15 -35.44
N ALA A 295 27.47 -31.42 -35.20
CA ALA A 295 27.45 -31.98 -33.84
C ALA A 295 28.50 -31.29 -32.95
N GLN A 296 28.14 -30.97 -31.75
CA GLN A 296 29.03 -30.31 -30.78
C GLN A 296 28.89 -30.93 -29.39
N ASP A 297 29.99 -30.97 -28.65
CA ASP A 297 29.96 -31.37 -27.24
C ASP A 297 29.57 -30.22 -26.33
N LEU A 298 28.92 -30.57 -25.24
CA LEU A 298 28.66 -29.63 -24.16
C LEU A 298 29.96 -29.45 -23.36
N HIS A 299 30.65 -28.34 -23.55
CA HIS A 299 31.67 -27.90 -22.59
C HIS A 299 31.00 -27.04 -21.53
N MET A 300 30.88 -27.58 -20.34
CA MET A 300 30.37 -26.85 -19.17
C MET A 300 31.56 -26.23 -18.43
N PRO A 301 31.85 -24.94 -18.56
CA PRO A 301 32.86 -24.34 -17.72
C PRO A 301 32.31 -24.22 -16.30
N LYS A 302 33.20 -24.26 -15.37
CA LYS A 302 32.89 -24.00 -13.98
C LYS A 302 32.40 -22.55 -13.84
N PRO A 303 31.16 -22.32 -13.36
CA PRO A 303 30.67 -20.98 -13.13
C PRO A 303 31.57 -20.26 -12.10
N LEU A 304 31.63 -18.93 -12.16
CA LEU A 304 32.33 -18.12 -11.15
C LEU A 304 31.72 -18.39 -9.76
N GLN A 305 30.42 -18.62 -9.73
CA GLN A 305 29.67 -18.99 -8.55
C GLN A 305 28.57 -19.97 -8.94
N GLU A 306 28.44 -21.05 -8.21
CA GLU A 306 27.38 -22.06 -8.40
C GLU A 306 26.10 -21.63 -7.67
N ALA A 307 24.96 -21.92 -8.29
CA ALA A 307 23.68 -21.80 -7.64
C ALA A 307 23.57 -22.82 -6.49
N LYS A 308 23.17 -22.37 -5.32
CA LYS A 308 22.97 -23.23 -4.15
C LYS A 308 21.71 -22.83 -3.41
N ASP A 309 21.04 -23.81 -2.81
CA ASP A 309 19.94 -23.57 -1.89
C ASP A 309 20.49 -23.16 -0.52
N ALA A 310 19.74 -22.36 0.21
CA ALA A 310 19.95 -22.23 1.66
C ALA A 310 19.67 -23.57 2.33
N ALA A 311 20.46 -23.91 3.33
CA ALA A 311 20.26 -25.07 4.17
C ALA A 311 20.32 -24.63 5.64
N LEU A 312 19.29 -24.98 6.39
CA LEU A 312 19.16 -24.65 7.80
C LEU A 312 18.46 -25.79 8.54
N GLN A 313 18.55 -25.78 9.86
CA GLN A 313 17.72 -26.63 10.72
C GLN A 313 16.88 -25.72 11.62
N VAL A 314 15.61 -26.04 11.74
CA VAL A 314 14.67 -25.43 12.68
C VAL A 314 14.21 -26.52 13.63
N ASP A 315 14.49 -26.35 14.91
CA ASP A 315 14.19 -27.32 15.97
C ASP A 315 14.75 -28.73 15.67
N GLY A 316 15.92 -28.75 15.02
CA GLY A 316 16.60 -29.98 14.60
C GLY A 316 16.09 -30.58 13.29
N LEU A 317 15.05 -30.05 12.67
CA LEU A 317 14.51 -30.51 11.38
C LEU A 317 15.25 -29.82 10.22
N PRO A 318 15.81 -30.57 9.25
CA PRO A 318 16.52 -30.02 8.12
C PRO A 318 15.53 -29.40 7.12
N ILE A 319 15.86 -28.20 6.66
CA ILE A 319 15.07 -27.39 5.72
C ILE A 319 15.99 -26.87 4.63
N THR A 320 15.51 -26.86 3.39
CA THR A 320 16.17 -26.24 2.25
C THR A 320 15.27 -25.18 1.61
N SER A 321 15.86 -24.09 1.15
CA SER A 321 15.13 -23.00 0.48
C SER A 321 15.96 -22.46 -0.69
N ALA A 322 15.31 -22.21 -1.81
CA ALA A 322 15.96 -21.56 -2.95
C ALA A 322 16.31 -20.08 -2.69
N SER A 323 15.83 -19.51 -1.60
CA SER A 323 16.02 -18.11 -1.22
C SER A 323 16.56 -17.99 0.20
N ASN A 324 17.28 -16.91 0.49
CA ASN A 324 17.67 -16.54 1.84
C ASN A 324 16.50 -15.95 2.65
N ALA A 325 15.40 -15.58 2.00
CA ALA A 325 14.13 -15.28 2.67
C ALA A 325 13.31 -16.56 2.78
N VAL A 326 13.28 -17.14 3.97
CA VAL A 326 12.64 -18.43 4.26
C VAL A 326 11.32 -18.16 4.96
N SER A 327 10.21 -18.33 4.25
CA SER A 327 8.84 -18.25 4.77
C SER A 327 8.26 -19.63 5.04
N ASP A 328 7.13 -19.68 5.72
CA ASP A 328 6.28 -20.87 5.91
C ASP A 328 6.89 -22.03 6.73
N VAL A 329 8.10 -21.86 7.25
CA VAL A 329 8.74 -22.84 8.14
C VAL A 329 8.27 -22.67 9.58
N ILE A 330 8.19 -21.44 10.02
CA ILE A 330 7.54 -21.06 11.28
C ILE A 330 6.29 -20.27 10.89
N PRO A 331 5.09 -20.76 11.21
CA PRO A 331 3.86 -20.07 10.79
C PRO A 331 3.84 -18.60 11.18
N GLY A 332 3.61 -17.72 10.22
CA GLY A 332 3.55 -16.27 10.43
C GLY A 332 4.90 -15.59 10.65
N ALA A 333 6.04 -16.29 10.48
CA ALA A 333 7.37 -15.71 10.56
C ALA A 333 8.15 -15.94 9.26
N THR A 334 8.86 -14.92 8.80
CA THR A 334 9.80 -15.02 7.68
C THR A 334 11.21 -14.76 8.20
N LEU A 335 12.09 -15.76 8.03
CA LEU A 335 13.49 -15.63 8.38
C LEU A 335 14.25 -15.08 7.17
N THR A 336 15.03 -14.02 7.36
CA THR A 336 15.98 -13.52 6.35
C THR A 336 17.40 -13.88 6.80
N LEU A 337 18.01 -14.86 6.10
CA LEU A 337 19.33 -15.37 6.41
C LEU A 337 20.40 -14.41 5.89
N THR A 338 21.35 -14.04 6.76
CA THR A 338 22.46 -13.12 6.45
C THR A 338 23.83 -13.74 6.71
N GLY A 339 23.89 -14.82 7.50
CA GLY A 339 25.10 -15.52 7.87
C GLY A 339 24.89 -17.00 8.14
N THR A 340 25.96 -17.69 8.52
CA THR A 340 25.93 -19.10 8.94
C THR A 340 26.49 -19.23 10.35
N ASN A 341 25.91 -20.08 11.18
CA ASN A 341 26.38 -20.41 12.52
C ASN A 341 26.83 -21.87 12.67
N ALA A 342 26.95 -22.57 11.55
CA ALA A 342 27.57 -23.88 11.51
C ALA A 342 29.11 -23.75 11.60
N SER A 343 29.76 -24.61 12.38
CA SER A 343 31.21 -24.64 12.44
C SER A 343 31.79 -25.33 11.21
N ALA A 344 32.73 -24.69 10.51
CA ALA A 344 33.52 -25.36 9.47
C ALA A 344 34.76 -26.00 10.11
N VAL A 345 34.89 -27.30 10.02
CA VAL A 345 36.08 -28.04 10.44
C VAL A 345 36.70 -28.69 9.19
N ASN A 346 37.96 -28.38 8.88
CA ASN A 346 38.70 -28.89 7.71
C ASN A 346 37.98 -28.65 6.36
N GLY A 347 37.27 -27.54 6.19
CA GLY A 347 36.55 -27.22 4.95
C GLY A 347 35.21 -27.94 4.76
N TYR A 348 34.81 -28.78 5.70
CA TYR A 348 33.48 -29.41 5.73
C TYR A 348 32.58 -28.66 6.72
N VAL A 349 31.39 -28.27 6.26
CA VAL A 349 30.37 -27.68 7.12
C VAL A 349 29.83 -28.78 8.04
N GLN A 350 30.22 -28.73 9.31
CA GLN A 350 29.67 -29.62 10.31
C GLN A 350 28.37 -29.03 10.89
N ALA A 351 27.37 -29.88 11.05
CA ALA A 351 26.11 -29.53 11.70
C ALA A 351 26.24 -29.24 13.22
N ASN A 352 27.48 -29.11 13.72
CA ASN A 352 27.81 -28.98 15.15
C ASN A 352 28.00 -27.49 15.55
N GLY A 353 27.45 -26.54 14.80
CA GLY A 353 27.41 -25.14 15.22
C GLY A 353 26.54 -24.91 16.45
N ILE A 354 26.70 -23.77 17.10
CA ILE A 354 25.83 -23.38 18.21
C ILE A 354 24.55 -22.80 17.59
N PRO A 355 23.39 -23.47 17.71
CA PRO A 355 22.14 -22.94 17.19
C PRO A 355 21.80 -21.60 17.82
N ALA A 356 21.28 -20.69 17.03
CA ALA A 356 20.70 -19.46 17.54
C ALA A 356 19.32 -19.73 18.14
N SER A 357 19.01 -19.07 19.25
CA SER A 357 17.65 -19.06 19.78
C SER A 357 16.84 -17.94 19.14
N LEU A 358 15.66 -18.28 18.65
CA LEU A 358 14.62 -17.36 18.22
C LEU A 358 13.46 -17.44 19.20
N ASN A 359 13.17 -16.33 19.88
CA ASN A 359 12.01 -16.24 20.77
C ASN A 359 10.96 -15.34 20.14
N LEU A 360 9.77 -15.89 19.96
CA LEU A 360 8.58 -15.17 19.52
C LEU A 360 7.72 -14.91 20.76
N THR A 361 7.49 -13.66 21.07
CA THR A 361 6.70 -13.23 22.23
C THR A 361 5.67 -12.19 21.82
N ASN A 362 4.56 -12.09 22.55
CA ASN A 362 3.62 -11.02 22.35
C ASN A 362 4.31 -9.67 22.55
N ASP A 363 4.08 -8.73 21.63
CA ASP A 363 4.58 -7.36 21.76
C ASP A 363 3.68 -6.57 22.69
N THR A 364 3.98 -6.69 23.99
CA THR A 364 3.24 -5.95 25.03
C THR A 364 3.44 -4.43 24.93
N SER A 365 4.50 -3.96 24.26
CA SER A 365 4.77 -2.53 24.11
C SER A 365 3.76 -1.84 23.19
N LEU A 366 3.33 -2.52 22.12
CA LEU A 366 2.28 -2.03 21.22
C LEU A 366 0.94 -1.91 21.95
N ALA A 367 0.53 -2.96 22.66
CA ALA A 367 -0.69 -2.96 23.46
C ALA A 367 -0.66 -1.86 24.53
N LYS A 368 0.45 -1.72 25.26
CA LYS A 368 0.67 -0.66 26.25
C LYS A 368 0.58 0.74 25.64
N GLY A 369 1.19 0.94 24.46
CA GLY A 369 1.11 2.20 23.73
C GLY A 369 -0.32 2.60 23.37
N LYS A 370 -1.13 1.66 22.89
CA LYS A 370 -2.55 1.88 22.55
C LYS A 370 -3.41 2.18 23.79
N LEU A 371 -3.17 1.46 24.88
CA LEU A 371 -3.88 1.73 26.15
C LEU A 371 -3.49 3.10 26.74
N THR A 372 -2.22 3.49 26.63
CA THR A 372 -1.78 4.84 27.01
C THR A 372 -2.44 5.92 26.15
N ALA A 373 -2.58 5.68 24.84
CA ALA A 373 -3.28 6.59 23.93
C ALA A 373 -4.77 6.74 24.31
N LEU A 374 -5.42 5.65 24.73
CA LEU A 374 -6.79 5.69 25.26
C LEU A 374 -6.89 6.57 26.51
N VAL A 375 -5.96 6.38 27.46
CA VAL A 375 -5.91 7.20 28.69
C VAL A 375 -5.76 8.68 28.35
N THR A 376 -4.86 9.02 27.43
CA THR A 376 -4.65 10.40 26.98
C THR A 376 -5.90 10.96 26.32
N ALA A 377 -6.46 10.26 25.32
CA ALA A 377 -7.64 10.70 24.58
C ALA A 377 -8.86 10.92 25.50
N TYR A 378 -9.08 10.02 26.48
CA TYR A 378 -10.13 10.19 27.48
C TYR A 378 -9.92 11.44 28.34
N ASN A 379 -8.71 11.65 28.86
CA ASN A 379 -8.39 12.79 29.72
C ASN A 379 -8.51 14.13 28.95
N ASP A 380 -8.10 14.17 27.69
CA ASP A 380 -8.25 15.32 26.81
C ASP A 380 -9.73 15.63 26.57
N ALA A 381 -10.53 14.59 26.26
CA ALA A 381 -11.97 14.76 26.06
C ALA A 381 -12.68 15.23 27.33
N LYS A 382 -12.33 14.66 28.49
CA LYS A 382 -12.84 15.11 29.78
C LYS A 382 -12.47 16.56 30.07
N SER A 383 -11.21 16.93 29.86
CA SER A 383 -10.72 18.30 30.06
C SER A 383 -11.48 19.29 29.17
N LEU A 384 -11.72 18.93 27.91
CA LEU A 384 -12.51 19.74 26.99
C LEU A 384 -13.98 19.85 27.43
N LEU A 385 -14.61 18.74 27.88
CA LEU A 385 -15.98 18.76 28.40
C LEU A 385 -16.11 19.66 29.65
N ASP A 386 -15.10 19.63 30.52
CA ASP A 386 -15.03 20.51 31.67
C ASP A 386 -14.89 21.97 31.24
N GLU A 387 -14.05 22.26 30.25
CA GLU A 387 -13.79 23.61 29.74
C GLU A 387 -15.03 24.24 29.07
N VAL A 388 -15.72 23.50 28.17
CA VAL A 388 -16.93 24.01 27.50
C VAL A 388 -18.10 24.24 28.48
N THR A 389 -18.07 23.59 29.63
CA THR A 389 -19.09 23.76 30.69
C THR A 389 -18.66 24.66 31.84
N ASN A 390 -17.44 25.20 31.81
CA ASN A 390 -16.89 26.07 32.84
C ASN A 390 -17.37 27.52 32.68
N PRO A 391 -18.19 28.06 33.58
CA PRO A 391 -18.65 29.44 33.47
C PRO A 391 -17.53 30.48 33.68
N LYS A 392 -16.37 30.08 34.17
CA LYS A 392 -15.19 30.91 34.39
C LYS A 392 -14.10 30.70 33.34
N SER A 393 -14.41 30.00 32.26
CA SER A 393 -13.44 29.81 31.16
C SER A 393 -13.01 31.14 30.58
N THR A 394 -11.73 31.23 30.27
CA THR A 394 -11.10 32.36 29.56
C THR A 394 -10.81 32.07 28.10
N LEU A 395 -11.19 30.90 27.61
CA LEU A 395 -11.04 30.53 26.22
C LEU A 395 -12.13 31.17 25.36
N ASP A 396 -11.75 32.05 24.45
CA ASP A 396 -12.66 32.86 23.62
C ASP A 396 -13.43 32.05 22.56
N THR A 397 -12.93 30.86 22.16
CA THR A 397 -13.48 30.13 21.04
C THR A 397 -14.64 29.20 21.41
N TYR A 398 -14.52 28.44 22.50
CA TYR A 398 -15.52 27.48 22.95
C TYR A 398 -15.66 27.36 24.48
N GLY A 399 -14.83 28.05 25.24
CA GLY A 399 -14.87 27.97 26.72
C GLY A 399 -16.20 28.48 27.28
N GLY A 400 -16.81 27.74 28.20
CA GLY A 400 -18.07 28.12 28.82
C GLY A 400 -19.29 28.22 27.91
N THR A 401 -19.19 27.86 26.63
CA THR A 401 -20.28 28.01 25.65
C THR A 401 -21.45 27.07 25.91
N LEU A 402 -21.21 25.95 26.59
CA LEU A 402 -22.20 24.90 26.91
C LEU A 402 -22.53 24.82 28.39
N VAL A 403 -22.33 25.92 29.14
CA VAL A 403 -22.69 26.00 30.56
C VAL A 403 -24.17 25.66 30.77
N GLY A 404 -24.45 24.77 31.72
CA GLY A 404 -25.81 24.33 32.04
C GLY A 404 -26.47 23.39 31.03
N ASN A 405 -25.77 23.00 29.98
CA ASN A 405 -26.30 22.09 28.95
C ASN A 405 -26.42 20.65 29.52
N SER A 406 -27.64 20.11 29.53
CA SER A 406 -27.93 18.77 30.07
C SER A 406 -27.39 17.65 29.15
N SER A 407 -27.41 17.85 27.85
CA SER A 407 -26.92 16.87 26.89
C SER A 407 -25.41 16.65 27.05
N VAL A 408 -24.62 17.72 27.28
CA VAL A 408 -23.18 17.62 27.51
C VAL A 408 -22.87 16.93 28.86
N ARG A 409 -23.69 17.16 29.88
CA ARG A 409 -23.57 16.42 31.15
C ARG A 409 -23.82 14.92 30.96
N ALA A 410 -24.87 14.56 30.21
CA ALA A 410 -25.16 13.17 29.90
C ALA A 410 -24.04 12.51 29.10
N LEU A 411 -23.46 13.23 28.12
CA LEU A 411 -22.31 12.74 27.36
C LEU A 411 -21.08 12.48 28.24
N ARG A 412 -20.81 13.37 29.19
CA ARG A 412 -19.72 13.18 30.16
C ARG A 412 -19.95 11.95 31.08
N ASP A 413 -21.17 11.76 31.54
CA ASP A 413 -21.51 10.60 32.37
C ASP A 413 -21.39 9.31 31.55
N GLN A 414 -21.87 9.29 30.32
CA GLN A 414 -21.72 8.16 29.40
C GLN A 414 -20.24 7.85 29.10
N LEU A 415 -19.43 8.88 28.81
CA LEU A 415 -17.99 8.72 28.60
C LEU A 415 -17.30 8.08 29.81
N ARG A 416 -17.70 8.47 31.03
CA ARG A 416 -17.20 7.86 32.26
C ARG A 416 -17.61 6.40 32.39
N LEU A 417 -18.87 6.06 32.13
CA LEU A 417 -19.38 4.69 32.21
C LEU A 417 -18.63 3.76 31.25
N MET A 418 -18.27 4.22 30.04
CA MET A 418 -17.50 3.42 29.07
C MET A 418 -16.14 2.92 29.60
N VAL A 419 -15.57 3.59 30.57
CA VAL A 419 -14.25 3.25 31.14
C VAL A 419 -14.35 2.65 32.55
N THR A 420 -15.49 2.80 33.24
CA THR A 420 -15.69 2.29 34.60
C THR A 420 -16.51 1.02 34.68
N ASP A 421 -17.42 0.82 33.73
CA ASP A 421 -18.30 -0.33 33.73
C ASP A 421 -17.57 -1.62 33.33
N PRO A 422 -18.00 -2.75 33.83
CA PRO A 422 -17.52 -4.04 33.39
C PRO A 422 -17.79 -4.24 31.88
N SER A 423 -16.86 -4.93 31.22
CA SER A 423 -17.06 -5.35 29.82
C SER A 423 -18.27 -6.29 29.69
N SER A 424 -19.00 -6.19 28.61
CA SER A 424 -20.08 -7.12 28.25
C SER A 424 -19.62 -8.58 28.10
N THR A 425 -18.30 -8.79 27.92
CA THR A 425 -17.68 -10.12 27.86
C THR A 425 -17.14 -10.60 29.21
N ALA A 426 -17.20 -9.76 30.25
CA ALA A 426 -16.72 -10.09 31.58
C ALA A 426 -17.68 -11.07 32.28
N GLY A 427 -17.23 -12.31 32.43
CA GLY A 427 -17.98 -13.36 33.13
C GLY A 427 -19.30 -13.65 32.42
N GLY A 428 -19.35 -14.72 31.63
CA GLY A 428 -20.55 -15.11 30.90
C GLY A 428 -21.78 -14.95 31.79
N SER A 429 -22.64 -13.99 31.46
CA SER A 429 -23.92 -13.77 32.16
C SER A 429 -24.88 -14.95 32.02
N ASP A 430 -24.48 -15.96 31.22
CA ASP A 430 -25.18 -17.23 30.97
C ASP A 430 -24.56 -18.42 31.71
N GLY A 431 -23.48 -18.23 32.49
CA GLY A 431 -22.80 -19.28 33.25
C GLY A 431 -22.09 -20.36 32.43
N THR A 432 -21.89 -20.19 31.13
CA THR A 432 -21.34 -21.23 30.25
C THR A 432 -19.88 -20.98 29.82
N GLY A 433 -19.26 -19.83 30.16
CA GLY A 433 -17.85 -19.53 29.86
C GLY A 433 -16.94 -19.64 31.09
N PRO A 434 -15.63 -19.87 30.93
CA PRO A 434 -14.68 -19.75 32.01
C PRO A 434 -14.75 -18.34 32.59
N ALA A 435 -14.78 -18.25 33.92
CA ALA A 435 -14.73 -16.96 34.63
C ALA A 435 -13.44 -16.24 34.23
N HIS A 436 -13.52 -15.24 33.39
CA HIS A 436 -12.38 -14.39 33.06
C HIS A 436 -12.03 -13.58 34.30
N SER A 437 -10.77 -13.59 34.72
CA SER A 437 -10.29 -12.90 35.92
C SER A 437 -10.33 -11.37 35.78
N LEU A 438 -10.45 -10.86 34.52
CA LEU A 438 -10.47 -9.44 34.20
C LEU A 438 -11.86 -9.03 33.73
N SER A 439 -12.44 -8.05 34.38
CA SER A 439 -13.80 -7.57 34.07
C SER A 439 -13.87 -6.11 33.61
N ALA A 440 -12.92 -5.27 34.02
CA ALA A 440 -12.92 -3.84 33.74
C ALA A 440 -11.49 -3.30 33.57
N LEU A 441 -11.35 -2.07 33.07
CA LEU A 441 -10.04 -1.42 32.88
C LEU A 441 -9.22 -1.32 34.18
N ARG A 442 -9.87 -1.20 35.34
CA ARG A 442 -9.19 -1.17 36.63
C ARG A 442 -8.43 -2.46 36.96
N ASP A 443 -8.90 -3.59 36.40
CA ASP A 443 -8.28 -4.90 36.66
C ASP A 443 -6.95 -5.02 35.90
N ILE A 444 -6.82 -4.32 34.79
CA ILE A 444 -5.58 -4.20 34.01
C ILE A 444 -4.72 -2.99 34.40
N GLY A 445 -5.07 -2.28 35.48
CA GLY A 445 -4.29 -1.16 36.01
C GLY A 445 -4.60 0.20 35.38
N ILE A 446 -5.73 0.38 34.68
CA ILE A 446 -6.23 1.69 34.24
C ILE A 446 -7.36 2.08 35.17
N GLU A 447 -7.09 3.04 36.03
CA GLU A 447 -7.96 3.43 37.14
C GLU A 447 -8.42 4.88 36.99
N ILE A 448 -9.57 5.23 37.62
CA ILE A 448 -10.07 6.61 37.65
C ILE A 448 -9.64 7.28 38.97
N ASP A 449 -9.08 8.49 38.88
CA ASP A 449 -8.73 9.28 40.07
C ASP A 449 -9.96 10.02 40.67
N SER A 450 -9.75 10.67 41.81
CA SER A 450 -10.80 11.46 42.49
C SER A 450 -11.31 12.65 41.66
N LYS A 451 -10.57 13.08 40.62
CA LYS A 451 -10.95 14.16 39.71
C LYS A 451 -11.65 13.63 38.47
N GLY A 452 -11.76 12.30 38.30
CA GLY A 452 -12.36 11.65 37.16
C GLY A 452 -11.41 11.47 35.96
N ASN A 453 -10.10 11.65 36.12
CA ASN A 453 -9.13 11.35 35.07
C ASN A 453 -8.71 9.88 35.11
N LEU A 454 -8.43 9.30 33.98
CA LEU A 454 -7.79 8.00 33.91
C LEU A 454 -6.31 8.12 34.29
N THR A 455 -5.85 7.18 35.09
CA THR A 455 -4.45 7.01 35.50
C THR A 455 -4.01 5.59 35.22
N THR A 456 -2.71 5.39 34.99
CA THR A 456 -2.14 4.08 34.70
C THR A 456 -1.25 3.61 35.85
N ASN A 457 -1.60 2.47 36.44
CA ASN A 457 -0.71 1.72 37.32
C ASN A 457 0.16 0.82 36.43
N SER A 458 1.41 1.25 36.18
CA SER A 458 2.31 0.57 35.26
C SER A 458 2.61 -0.87 35.66
N VAL A 459 2.72 -1.16 36.95
CA VAL A 459 3.02 -2.52 37.44
C VAL A 459 1.85 -3.47 37.15
N LYS A 460 0.62 -3.07 37.48
CA LYS A 460 -0.57 -3.87 37.16
C LYS A 460 -0.74 -4.04 35.65
N LEU A 461 -0.51 -2.98 34.88
CA LEU A 461 -0.63 -3.03 33.41
C LEU A 461 0.41 -3.99 32.80
N ASP A 462 1.66 -3.91 33.24
CA ASP A 462 2.72 -4.80 32.75
C ASP A 462 2.43 -6.27 33.14
N MET A 463 1.88 -6.51 34.34
CA MET A 463 1.46 -7.86 34.75
C MET A 463 0.28 -8.37 33.90
N ALA A 464 -0.73 -7.56 33.64
CA ALA A 464 -1.87 -7.92 32.79
C ALA A 464 -1.43 -8.26 31.38
N LEU A 465 -0.54 -7.45 30.79
CA LEU A 465 -0.03 -7.65 29.44
C LEU A 465 1.00 -8.80 29.32
N THR A 466 1.65 -9.20 30.42
CA THR A 466 2.67 -10.27 30.38
C THR A 466 2.09 -11.62 30.78
N LEU A 467 1.30 -11.64 31.86
CA LEU A 467 0.78 -12.89 32.44
C LEU A 467 -0.65 -13.22 31.98
N ASN A 468 -1.47 -12.21 31.70
CA ASN A 468 -2.89 -12.34 31.37
C ASN A 468 -3.21 -11.69 30.00
N PHE A 469 -2.31 -11.82 29.03
CA PHE A 469 -2.46 -11.15 27.73
C PHE A 469 -3.75 -11.54 27.01
N ALA A 470 -4.06 -12.84 26.94
CA ALA A 470 -5.26 -13.34 26.29
C ALA A 470 -6.56 -12.83 26.93
N ASP A 471 -6.60 -12.78 28.28
CA ASP A 471 -7.74 -12.24 29.02
C ASP A 471 -7.87 -10.72 28.82
N THR A 472 -6.74 -10.01 28.74
CA THR A 472 -6.73 -8.56 28.42
C THR A 472 -7.26 -8.30 26.99
N VAL A 473 -6.88 -9.11 26.02
CA VAL A 473 -7.40 -9.03 24.65
C VAL A 473 -8.91 -9.31 24.64
N THR A 474 -9.36 -10.35 25.34
CA THR A 474 -10.78 -10.70 25.44
C THR A 474 -11.60 -9.60 26.12
N LEU A 475 -11.09 -9.03 27.22
CA LEU A 475 -11.71 -7.90 27.91
C LEU A 475 -11.99 -6.73 26.97
N LEU A 476 -11.02 -6.39 26.10
CA LEU A 476 -11.08 -5.20 25.26
C LEU A 476 -11.79 -5.45 23.93
N SER A 477 -11.52 -6.57 23.26
CA SER A 477 -12.01 -6.87 21.91
C SER A 477 -13.15 -7.88 21.85
N GLY A 478 -13.52 -8.52 22.98
CA GLY A 478 -14.47 -9.64 22.97
C GLY A 478 -13.96 -10.85 22.19
N ASN A 479 -12.66 -10.91 21.93
CA ASN A 479 -12.02 -11.91 21.08
C ASN A 479 -12.59 -11.94 19.64
N GLN A 480 -12.94 -10.77 19.10
CA GLN A 480 -13.57 -10.61 17.79
C GLN A 480 -12.69 -9.82 16.82
N GLU A 481 -12.96 -10.01 15.51
CA GLU A 481 -12.33 -9.30 14.39
C GLU A 481 -13.38 -8.57 13.56
N ASN A 482 -12.98 -7.49 12.88
CA ASN A 482 -13.78 -6.75 11.91
C ASN A 482 -15.14 -6.29 12.47
N GLN A 483 -15.19 -5.91 13.75
CA GLN A 483 -16.39 -5.51 14.45
C GLN A 483 -17.08 -4.32 13.77
N LYS A 484 -18.38 -4.46 13.50
CA LYS A 484 -19.23 -3.42 12.93
C LYS A 484 -20.18 -2.85 13.99
N ALA A 485 -20.58 -1.60 13.79
CA ALA A 485 -21.55 -0.95 14.67
C ALA A 485 -22.91 -1.69 14.77
N SER A 486 -23.27 -2.45 13.74
CA SER A 486 -24.51 -3.24 13.65
C SER A 486 -24.45 -4.59 14.38
N ASP A 487 -23.25 -5.04 14.80
CA ASP A 487 -23.09 -6.36 15.39
C ASP A 487 -23.71 -6.40 16.80
N LYS A 488 -24.52 -7.42 17.05
CA LYS A 488 -25.22 -7.60 18.33
C LYS A 488 -24.45 -8.44 19.34
N SER A 489 -23.38 -9.11 18.91
CA SER A 489 -22.53 -9.91 19.80
C SER A 489 -21.79 -9.04 20.78
N PRO A 490 -21.47 -9.55 22.00
CA PRO A 490 -20.58 -8.86 22.93
C PRO A 490 -19.27 -8.50 22.22
N SER A 491 -18.91 -7.22 22.29
CA SER A 491 -17.81 -6.67 21.47
C SER A 491 -16.57 -6.36 22.31
N GLY A 492 -16.59 -6.72 23.57
CA GLY A 492 -15.59 -6.27 24.53
C GLY A 492 -15.74 -4.77 24.83
N LEU A 493 -15.01 -4.32 25.83
CA LEU A 493 -15.12 -2.94 26.32
C LEU A 493 -14.85 -1.92 25.22
N ALA A 494 -13.83 -2.15 24.39
CA ALA A 494 -13.48 -1.20 23.33
C ALA A 494 -14.49 -1.19 22.18
N GLY A 495 -15.01 -2.35 21.81
CA GLY A 495 -16.05 -2.45 20.77
C GLY A 495 -17.36 -1.82 21.21
N ASP A 496 -17.79 -2.06 22.44
CA ASP A 496 -19.02 -1.48 23.00
C ASP A 496 -18.92 0.04 23.16
N ALA A 497 -17.77 0.55 23.62
CA ALA A 497 -17.51 1.99 23.69
C ALA A 497 -17.47 2.65 22.30
N SER A 498 -16.86 1.99 21.32
CA SER A 498 -16.84 2.48 19.94
C SER A 498 -18.25 2.60 19.35
N LYS A 499 -19.12 1.59 19.56
CA LYS A 499 -20.53 1.61 19.15
C LYS A 499 -21.32 2.73 19.81
N ALA A 500 -21.13 2.92 21.14
CA ALA A 500 -21.79 3.98 21.88
C ALA A 500 -21.36 5.37 21.39
N LEU A 501 -20.08 5.58 21.11
CA LEU A 501 -19.57 6.84 20.53
C LEU A 501 -20.10 7.09 19.11
N ASP A 502 -20.22 6.05 18.30
CA ASP A 502 -20.88 6.16 16.98
C ASP A 502 -22.34 6.59 17.10
N ALA A 503 -23.08 6.03 18.07
CA ALA A 503 -24.46 6.44 18.33
C ALA A 503 -24.57 7.90 18.79
N MET A 504 -23.63 8.39 19.60
CA MET A 504 -23.62 9.78 20.07
C MET A 504 -23.30 10.79 18.98
N MET A 505 -22.38 10.46 18.07
CA MET A 505 -21.85 11.35 17.03
C MET A 505 -22.52 11.17 15.67
N GLY A 506 -23.29 10.10 15.47
CA GLY A 506 -23.97 9.76 14.23
C GLY A 506 -25.03 10.78 13.80
N ALA A 507 -25.65 10.56 12.67
CA ALA A 507 -26.63 11.50 12.07
C ALA A 507 -27.83 11.78 13.01
N THR A 508 -28.26 10.82 13.77
CA THR A 508 -29.35 10.92 14.77
C THR A 508 -28.85 11.06 16.21
N GLY A 509 -27.53 11.13 16.38
CA GLY A 509 -26.91 11.22 17.70
C GLY A 509 -27.12 12.57 18.36
N THR A 510 -27.03 12.57 19.69
CA THR A 510 -27.29 13.75 20.52
C THR A 510 -26.50 14.98 20.08
N LEU A 511 -25.20 14.85 19.77
CA LEU A 511 -24.37 15.97 19.32
C LEU A 511 -24.82 16.57 17.99
N THR A 512 -25.19 15.73 17.03
CA THR A 512 -25.66 16.19 15.73
C THR A 512 -27.01 16.90 15.85
N VAL A 513 -27.93 16.35 16.64
CA VAL A 513 -29.24 16.96 16.90
C VAL A 513 -29.08 18.33 17.56
N GLU A 514 -28.26 18.43 18.61
CA GLU A 514 -28.04 19.70 19.31
C GLU A 514 -27.33 20.75 18.43
N THR A 515 -26.38 20.33 17.60
CA THR A 515 -25.74 21.21 16.61
C THR A 515 -26.75 21.74 15.61
N ASN A 516 -27.63 20.88 15.09
CA ASN A 516 -28.69 21.28 14.17
C ASN A 516 -29.69 22.24 14.81
N ASN A 517 -30.09 22.00 16.08
CA ASN A 517 -30.95 22.90 16.84
C ASN A 517 -30.32 24.29 17.01
N ALA A 518 -29.01 24.34 17.31
CA ALA A 518 -28.29 25.62 17.42
C ALA A 518 -28.22 26.36 16.07
N ASN A 519 -27.97 25.64 14.97
CA ASN A 519 -27.97 26.22 13.62
C ASN A 519 -29.36 26.75 13.21
N GLN A 520 -30.44 26.01 13.50
CA GLN A 520 -31.81 26.47 13.26
C GLN A 520 -32.14 27.76 14.02
N ARG A 521 -31.64 27.91 15.27
CA ARG A 521 -31.77 29.17 16.02
C ARG A 521 -30.99 30.30 15.36
N ILE A 522 -29.80 30.05 14.84
CA ILE A 522 -29.03 31.06 14.10
C ILE A 522 -29.82 31.53 12.88
N THR A 523 -30.32 30.60 12.06
CA THR A 523 -31.14 30.93 10.89
C THR A 523 -32.36 31.78 11.28
N LYS A 524 -33.10 31.37 12.34
CA LYS A 524 -34.23 32.15 12.83
C LYS A 524 -33.85 33.56 13.23
N PHE A 525 -32.73 33.76 13.95
CA PHE A 525 -32.27 35.09 14.33
C PHE A 525 -31.82 35.92 13.11
N GLN A 526 -31.29 35.32 12.07
CA GLN A 526 -30.97 35.97 10.82
C GLN A 526 -32.24 36.44 10.09
N ASP A 527 -33.28 35.61 10.08
CA ASP A 527 -34.60 35.95 9.56
C ASP A 527 -35.23 37.12 10.36
N ASP A 528 -35.15 37.07 11.71
CA ASP A 528 -35.61 38.13 12.59
C ASP A 528 -34.89 39.47 12.32
N LEU A 529 -33.57 39.40 12.01
CA LEU A 529 -32.78 40.58 11.66
C LEU A 529 -33.23 41.16 10.31
N ALA A 530 -33.48 40.34 9.30
CA ALA A 530 -33.99 40.74 8.01
C ALA A 530 -35.39 41.38 8.15
N ALA A 531 -36.29 40.77 8.91
CA ALA A 531 -37.62 41.33 9.19
C ALA A 531 -37.55 42.65 9.95
N LEU A 532 -36.57 42.85 10.86
CA LEU A 532 -36.32 44.13 11.50
C LEU A 532 -35.90 45.18 10.48
N ASP A 533 -35.02 44.82 9.53
CA ASP A 533 -34.56 45.75 8.47
C ASP A 533 -35.69 46.21 7.57
N ASP A 534 -36.56 45.29 7.15
CA ASP A 534 -37.76 45.61 6.35
C ASP A 534 -38.70 46.54 7.11
N ARG A 535 -38.94 46.26 8.41
CA ARG A 535 -39.77 47.13 9.24
C ARG A 535 -39.17 48.53 9.40
N MET A 536 -37.87 48.62 9.64
CA MET A 536 -37.19 49.90 9.78
C MET A 536 -37.19 50.71 8.48
N SER A 537 -37.06 50.03 7.33
CA SER A 537 -37.20 50.67 6.00
C SER A 537 -38.60 51.25 5.79
N ALA A 538 -39.65 50.53 6.21
CA ALA A 538 -41.02 51.04 6.15
C ALA A 538 -41.23 52.25 7.10
N ILE A 539 -40.62 52.23 8.29
CA ILE A 539 -40.68 53.35 9.24
C ILE A 539 -39.93 54.55 8.68
N LEU A 540 -38.75 54.35 8.06
CA LEU A 540 -37.98 55.40 7.41
C LEU A 540 -38.81 56.12 6.32
N ALA A 541 -39.44 55.34 5.43
CA ALA A 541 -40.30 55.88 4.39
C ALA A 541 -41.47 56.68 4.97
N ARG A 542 -42.04 56.26 6.10
CA ARG A 542 -43.09 56.98 6.82
C ARG A 542 -42.58 58.30 7.40
N TYR A 543 -41.44 58.31 8.10
CA TYR A 543 -40.84 59.51 8.66
C TYR A 543 -40.44 60.48 7.57
N GLN A 544 -39.87 60.04 6.44
CA GLN A 544 -39.55 60.89 5.29
C GLN A 544 -40.78 61.57 4.73
N LYS A 545 -41.94 60.86 4.60
CA LYS A 545 -43.20 61.48 4.18
C LYS A 545 -43.71 62.52 5.19
N GLN A 546 -43.67 62.25 6.49
CA GLN A 546 -44.10 63.12 7.55
C GLN A 546 -43.22 64.38 7.61
N PHE A 547 -41.89 64.22 7.55
CA PHE A 547 -40.97 65.35 7.57
C PHE A 547 -41.05 66.21 6.28
N ALA A 548 -41.28 65.59 5.12
CA ALA A 548 -41.52 66.34 3.87
C ALA A 548 -42.79 67.18 3.93
N ALA A 549 -43.88 66.64 4.52
CA ALA A 549 -45.10 67.38 4.74
C ALA A 549 -44.89 68.56 5.69
N MET A 550 -44.18 68.38 6.80
CA MET A 550 -43.82 69.39 7.77
C MET A 550 -42.93 70.46 7.15
N ASP A 551 -41.89 70.09 6.39
CA ASP A 551 -40.99 71.01 5.68
C ASP A 551 -41.74 71.86 4.68
N SER A 552 -42.71 71.30 3.95
CA SER A 552 -43.59 72.00 3.06
C SER A 552 -44.45 73.03 3.80
N MET A 553 -45.03 72.68 4.96
CA MET A 553 -45.85 73.59 5.80
C MET A 553 -45.01 74.74 6.37
N VAL A 554 -43.80 74.45 6.89
CA VAL A 554 -42.87 75.48 7.39
C VAL A 554 -42.45 76.38 6.26
N GLY A 555 -42.16 75.84 5.06
CA GLY A 555 -41.85 76.63 3.88
C GLY A 555 -43.00 77.62 3.47
N GLN A 556 -44.25 77.12 3.50
CA GLN A 556 -45.42 77.93 3.24
C GLN A 556 -45.59 79.00 4.31
N THR A 557 -45.39 78.64 5.58
CA THR A 557 -45.49 79.62 6.69
C THR A 557 -44.41 80.69 6.57
N LYS A 558 -43.16 80.34 6.26
CA LYS A 558 -42.09 81.33 5.99
C LYS A 558 -42.38 82.20 4.77
N ALA A 559 -42.90 81.65 3.68
CA ALA A 559 -43.30 82.44 2.51
C ALA A 559 -44.43 83.44 2.87
N THR A 560 -45.42 82.96 3.67
CA THR A 560 -46.50 83.87 4.16
C THR A 560 -45.93 84.94 5.09
N GLN A 561 -45.02 84.64 5.99
CA GLN A 561 -44.35 85.60 6.85
C GLN A 561 -43.54 86.61 6.05
N THR A 562 -42.77 86.18 5.05
CA THR A 562 -42.00 87.03 4.17
C THR A 562 -42.93 87.93 3.38
N GLY A 563 -44.05 87.37 2.84
CA GLY A 563 -45.08 88.13 2.15
C GLY A 563 -45.72 89.24 3.04
N LEU A 564 -46.07 88.85 4.28
CA LEU A 564 -46.58 89.81 5.26
C LEU A 564 -45.56 90.90 5.60
N THR A 565 -44.29 90.52 5.85
CA THR A 565 -43.21 91.48 6.13
C THR A 565 -42.99 92.45 4.98
N SER A 566 -43.01 91.95 3.74
CA SER A 566 -42.90 92.82 2.55
C SER A 566 -44.12 93.75 2.40
N THR A 567 -45.33 93.26 2.69
CA THR A 567 -46.55 94.03 2.68
C THR A 567 -46.54 95.16 3.74
N PHE A 568 -46.10 94.80 4.98
CA PHE A 568 -45.92 95.84 6.03
C PHE A 568 -44.81 96.82 5.70
N ALA A 569 -43.68 96.38 5.12
CA ALA A 569 -42.65 97.32 4.66
C ALA A 569 -43.14 98.23 3.57
N GLY A 570 -43.95 97.74 2.62
CA GLY A 570 -44.61 98.55 1.58
C GLY A 570 -45.59 99.57 2.18
N MET A 571 -46.40 99.13 3.15
CA MET A 571 -47.29 100.06 3.87
C MET A 571 -46.53 101.16 4.66
N MET A 572 -45.46 100.80 5.35
CA MET A 572 -44.59 101.71 6.05
C MET A 572 -43.92 102.72 5.08
N ALA A 573 -43.46 102.24 3.92
CA ALA A 573 -42.90 103.13 2.89
C ALA A 573 -43.94 104.12 2.35
N MET A 574 -45.23 103.79 2.25
CA MET A 574 -46.31 104.73 1.89
C MET A 574 -46.61 105.72 3.01
N TYR A 575 -46.40 105.42 4.25
CA TYR A 575 -46.56 106.31 5.39
C TYR A 575 -45.39 107.29 5.59
N THR A 576 -44.16 106.85 5.24
CA THR A 576 -42.94 107.70 5.40
C THR A 576 -42.64 108.62 4.21
N ASN A 577 -43.35 108.46 3.08
CA ASN A 577 -43.24 109.33 1.90
C ASN A 577 -44.38 110.36 1.78
N LYS A 578 -45.01 110.79 2.89
CA LYS A 578 -45.86 112.01 2.96
C LYS A 578 -45.20 113.08 3.74
#